data_92f5d643010432a4efad0865570a31f5
#
_entry.id   92f5d643010432a4efad0865570a31f5
#
_cell.length_a   1.000
_cell.length_b   1.000
_cell.length_c   1.000
_cell.angle_alpha   90.00
_cell.angle_beta   90.00
_cell.angle_gamma   90.00
#
_symmetry.space_group_name_H-M   'P 1'
#
loop_
_entity.id
_entity.type
_entity.pdbx_description
1 polymer ?
#
loop_
_entity_poly.entity_id
_entity_poly.type
_entity_poly.pdbx_seq_one_letter_code
_entity_poly.pdbx_strand_id
1 'polypeptide(L)'
;MANVFAFVETRGGDVRKVGLEAVTAARQLADKFGSEVHALVFGPPGIGAKAAQIGKYGADVVIIVENASLANYNPEAATATAADRIKSGRYRAAVFSTSAQGRDLAPRVAARLGASIVTDVLSLEVEGNAIVVRHPMNIGKVIATIAITGTPAILAMRPNVIAPAQNLKAGRVENSQPAIDPNSTRVRVIETKQGSGGKLDLAEAPVVVAG
;
A
#
# COMPACT_ATOMS: atom_id res chain seq x y z
N MET A 1 18.33 -6.60 9.46
CA MET A 1 17.71 -7.16 8.23
C MET A 1 16.93 -6.06 7.55
N ALA A 2 16.69 -6.13 6.23
CA ALA A 2 15.93 -5.09 5.54
C ALA A 2 14.43 -5.27 5.79
N ASN A 3 13.76 -4.19 6.18
CA ASN A 3 12.35 -4.17 6.53
C ASN A 3 11.42 -4.28 5.31
N VAL A 4 10.13 -4.49 5.55
CA VAL A 4 9.09 -4.50 4.52
C VAL A 4 8.25 -3.23 4.64
N PHE A 5 8.07 -2.56 3.51
CA PHE A 5 7.22 -1.37 3.42
C PHE A 5 5.80 -1.75 3.04
N ALA A 6 4.80 -1.07 3.61
CA ALA A 6 3.42 -1.16 3.21
C ALA A 6 2.84 0.23 2.93
N PHE A 7 2.10 0.38 1.84
CA PHE A 7 1.36 1.60 1.56
C PHE A 7 -0.08 1.45 2.04
N VAL A 8 -0.53 2.37 2.91
CA VAL A 8 -1.87 2.36 3.48
C VAL A 8 -2.74 3.39 2.77
N GLU A 9 -3.69 2.91 2.00
CA GLU A 9 -4.65 3.78 1.32
C GLU A 9 -5.67 4.37 2.30
N THR A 10 -5.99 5.64 2.08
CA THR A 10 -7.01 6.39 2.82
C THR A 10 -8.03 6.99 1.88
N ARG A 11 -9.24 7.24 2.36
CA ARG A 11 -10.28 8.00 1.67
C ARG A 11 -11.11 8.76 2.70
N GLY A 12 -11.27 10.06 2.49
CA GLY A 12 -12.04 10.91 3.41
C GLY A 12 -11.52 10.93 4.85
N GLY A 13 -10.22 10.72 5.05
CA GLY A 13 -9.60 10.66 6.39
C GLY A 13 -9.70 9.27 7.08
N ASP A 14 -10.26 8.27 6.41
CA ASP A 14 -10.34 6.91 6.94
C ASP A 14 -9.43 5.93 6.19
N VAL A 15 -8.91 4.95 6.94
CA VAL A 15 -8.10 3.86 6.39
C VAL A 15 -9.01 2.90 5.62
N ARG A 16 -8.67 2.65 4.36
CA ARG A 16 -9.40 1.69 3.53
C ARG A 16 -9.02 0.25 3.88
N LYS A 17 -9.96 -0.67 3.71
CA LYS A 17 -9.74 -2.12 3.90
C LYS A 17 -8.51 -2.62 3.11
N VAL A 18 -8.37 -2.20 1.85
CA VAL A 18 -7.23 -2.59 0.99
C VAL A 18 -5.87 -2.13 1.54
N GLY A 19 -5.82 -1.03 2.30
CA GLY A 19 -4.62 -0.60 3.02
C GLY A 19 -4.26 -1.58 4.15
N LEU A 20 -5.24 -2.08 4.89
CA LEU A 20 -5.03 -3.10 5.94
C LEU A 20 -4.65 -4.46 5.35
N GLU A 21 -5.19 -4.82 4.18
CA GLU A 21 -4.77 -6.00 3.41
C GLU A 21 -3.29 -5.92 3.02
N ALA A 22 -2.84 -4.74 2.55
CA ALA A 22 -1.44 -4.51 2.22
C ALA A 22 -0.52 -4.63 3.45
N VAL A 23 -0.93 -4.12 4.61
CA VAL A 23 -0.18 -4.28 5.88
C VAL A 23 -0.10 -5.75 6.28
N THR A 24 -1.21 -6.50 6.18
CA THR A 24 -1.24 -7.93 6.49
C THR A 24 -0.32 -8.72 5.56
N ALA A 25 -0.34 -8.43 4.25
CA ALA A 25 0.56 -9.04 3.28
C ALA A 25 2.05 -8.72 3.58
N ALA A 26 2.33 -7.46 3.92
CA ALA A 26 3.67 -7.05 4.33
C ALA A 26 4.13 -7.78 5.61
N ARG A 27 3.21 -8.00 6.57
CA ARG A 27 3.50 -8.75 7.81
C ARG A 27 3.87 -10.19 7.51
N GLN A 28 3.15 -10.86 6.58
CA GLN A 28 3.49 -12.23 6.17
C GLN A 28 4.92 -12.33 5.61
N LEU A 29 5.34 -11.37 4.80
CA LEU A 29 6.72 -11.30 4.30
C LEU A 29 7.72 -10.99 5.40
N ALA A 30 7.43 -10.00 6.23
CA ALA A 30 8.32 -9.57 7.30
C ALA A 30 8.54 -10.67 8.34
N ASP A 31 7.53 -11.49 8.65
CA ASP A 31 7.67 -12.64 9.54
C ASP A 31 8.62 -13.70 8.97
N LYS A 32 8.56 -13.93 7.64
CA LYS A 32 9.51 -14.86 6.97
C LYS A 32 10.93 -14.33 6.95
N PHE A 33 11.11 -13.00 6.92
CA PHE A 33 12.44 -12.37 6.92
C PHE A 33 12.96 -12.03 8.33
N GLY A 34 12.15 -12.19 9.39
CA GLY A 34 12.49 -11.76 10.74
C GLY A 34 12.70 -10.25 10.82
N SER A 35 11.85 -9.46 10.17
CA SER A 35 11.98 -8.01 10.02
C SER A 35 10.71 -7.24 10.42
N GLU A 36 10.78 -5.91 10.43
CA GLU A 36 9.66 -5.04 10.75
C GLU A 36 8.83 -4.67 9.51
N VAL A 37 7.55 -4.33 9.76
CA VAL A 37 6.67 -3.68 8.78
C VAL A 37 6.59 -2.20 9.08
N HIS A 38 6.94 -1.38 8.10
CA HIS A 38 6.78 0.06 8.13
C HIS A 38 5.64 0.47 7.20
N ALA A 39 4.55 0.95 7.77
CA ALA A 39 3.35 1.34 7.04
C ALA A 39 3.33 2.85 6.81
N LEU A 40 3.29 3.29 5.55
CA LEU A 40 3.17 4.71 5.19
C LEU A 40 1.71 5.07 4.94
N VAL A 41 1.24 6.10 5.63
CA VAL A 41 -0.12 6.65 5.47
C VAL A 41 -0.07 8.14 5.18
N PHE A 42 -0.87 8.57 4.20
CA PHE A 42 -1.11 9.96 3.88
C PHE A 42 -2.51 10.40 4.28
N GLY A 43 -2.65 11.64 4.70
CA GLY A 43 -3.96 12.19 4.94
C GLY A 43 -3.96 13.66 5.39
N PRO A 44 -5.17 14.19 5.63
CA PRO A 44 -5.32 15.51 6.24
C PRO A 44 -4.82 15.47 7.70
N PRO A 45 -4.64 16.63 8.34
CA PRO A 45 -4.34 16.71 9.75
C PRO A 45 -5.28 15.83 10.60
N GLY A 46 -4.71 15.04 11.51
CA GLY A 46 -5.44 14.09 12.36
C GLY A 46 -5.43 12.64 11.85
N ILE A 47 -4.89 12.35 10.66
CA ILE A 47 -4.78 10.96 10.17
C ILE A 47 -3.91 10.09 11.10
N GLY A 48 -2.99 10.69 11.84
CA GLY A 48 -2.14 10.01 12.82
C GLY A 48 -2.93 9.26 13.91
N ALA A 49 -4.16 9.68 14.21
CA ALA A 49 -5.05 8.96 15.13
C ALA A 49 -5.37 7.52 14.67
N LYS A 50 -5.19 7.21 13.38
CA LYS A 50 -5.39 5.88 12.80
C LYS A 50 -4.18 4.93 13.00
N ALA A 51 -3.04 5.41 13.53
CA ALA A 51 -1.83 4.61 13.70
C ALA A 51 -2.06 3.33 14.53
N ALA A 52 -2.78 3.44 15.65
CA ALA A 52 -3.10 2.28 16.49
C ALA A 52 -3.96 1.24 15.75
N GLN A 53 -4.86 1.68 14.87
CA GLN A 53 -5.63 0.78 14.01
C GLN A 53 -4.70 0.03 13.05
N ILE A 54 -3.77 0.73 12.40
CA ILE A 54 -2.83 0.15 11.44
C ILE A 54 -1.89 -0.85 12.16
N GLY A 55 -1.42 -0.50 13.36
CA GLY A 55 -0.60 -1.37 14.22
C GLY A 55 -1.29 -2.70 14.55
N LYS A 56 -2.60 -2.70 14.77
CA LYS A 56 -3.38 -3.93 15.04
C LYS A 56 -3.33 -4.96 13.90
N TYR A 57 -3.01 -4.53 12.67
CA TYR A 57 -2.91 -5.41 11.51
C TYR A 57 -1.48 -5.76 11.12
N GLY A 58 -0.50 -5.44 11.98
CA GLY A 58 0.86 -5.94 11.86
C GLY A 58 1.93 -4.91 11.53
N ALA A 59 1.62 -3.61 11.55
CA ALA A 59 2.62 -2.55 11.39
C ALA A 59 3.39 -2.34 12.70
N ASP A 60 4.70 -2.50 12.67
CA ASP A 60 5.59 -2.17 13.80
C ASP A 60 5.80 -0.65 13.89
N VAL A 61 5.91 0.00 12.73
CA VAL A 61 6.04 1.46 12.60
C VAL A 61 4.99 1.99 11.65
N VAL A 62 4.32 3.08 12.03
CA VAL A 62 3.38 3.81 11.17
C VAL A 62 3.95 5.19 10.87
N ILE A 63 4.33 5.38 9.62
CA ILE A 63 4.89 6.63 9.10
C ILE A 63 3.73 7.52 8.67
N ILE A 64 3.54 8.62 9.37
CA ILE A 64 2.45 9.56 9.16
C ILE A 64 2.94 10.73 8.33
N VAL A 65 2.26 11.00 7.22
CA VAL A 65 2.46 12.19 6.39
C VAL A 65 1.16 13.00 6.38
N GLU A 66 1.10 14.02 7.23
CA GLU A 66 -0.06 14.89 7.37
C GLU A 66 0.13 16.19 6.59
N ASN A 67 -0.84 16.49 5.74
CA ASN A 67 -0.94 17.79 5.06
C ASN A 67 -2.38 18.00 4.60
N ALA A 68 -2.92 19.21 4.74
CA ALA A 68 -4.28 19.54 4.30
C ALA A 68 -4.51 19.23 2.80
N SER A 69 -3.49 19.44 1.97
CA SER A 69 -3.53 19.16 0.53
C SER A 69 -3.44 17.65 0.20
N LEU A 70 -3.27 16.78 1.20
CA LEU A 70 -3.31 15.33 1.08
C LEU A 70 -4.64 14.73 1.54
N ALA A 71 -5.67 15.56 1.75
CA ALA A 71 -7.04 15.09 2.00
C ALA A 71 -7.58 14.24 0.84
N ASN A 72 -7.13 14.55 -0.37
CA ASN A 72 -7.36 13.75 -1.58
C ASN A 72 -6.04 13.17 -2.07
N TYR A 73 -6.15 12.09 -2.87
CA TYR A 73 -4.98 11.48 -3.46
C TYR A 73 -4.22 12.45 -4.38
N ASN A 74 -2.95 12.68 -4.08
CA ASN A 74 -2.02 13.45 -4.89
C ASN A 74 -0.95 12.50 -5.44
N PRO A 75 -1.02 12.12 -6.73
CA PRO A 75 -0.15 11.09 -7.30
C PRO A 75 1.34 11.47 -7.28
N GLU A 76 1.66 12.75 -7.50
CA GLU A 76 3.04 13.21 -7.57
C GLU A 76 3.68 13.23 -6.17
N ALA A 77 3.00 13.79 -5.18
CA ALA A 77 3.49 13.83 -3.80
C ALA A 77 3.58 12.43 -3.18
N ALA A 78 2.57 11.58 -3.41
CA ALA A 78 2.57 10.20 -2.93
C ALA A 78 3.71 9.38 -3.55
N THR A 79 3.92 9.51 -4.87
CA THR A 79 5.01 8.81 -5.58
C THR A 79 6.38 9.25 -5.07
N ALA A 80 6.60 10.58 -4.97
CA ALA A 80 7.87 11.10 -4.52
C ALA A 80 8.21 10.64 -3.10
N THR A 81 7.25 10.76 -2.18
CA THR A 81 7.46 10.43 -0.77
C THR A 81 7.61 8.93 -0.55
N ALA A 82 6.78 8.10 -1.18
CA ALA A 82 6.90 6.65 -1.06
C ALA A 82 8.23 6.15 -1.64
N ALA A 83 8.63 6.63 -2.82
CA ALA A 83 9.90 6.24 -3.44
C ALA A 83 11.11 6.67 -2.61
N ASP A 84 11.11 7.92 -2.11
CA ASP A 84 12.18 8.42 -1.24
C ASP A 84 12.29 7.59 0.04
N ARG A 85 11.16 7.31 0.69
CA ARG A 85 11.14 6.47 1.89
C ARG A 85 11.63 5.05 1.62
N ILE A 86 11.20 4.43 0.53
CA ILE A 86 11.64 3.08 0.16
C ILE A 86 13.15 3.04 -0.10
N LYS A 87 13.65 4.04 -0.82
CA LYS A 87 15.08 4.15 -1.13
C LYS A 87 15.92 4.38 0.12
N SER A 88 15.58 5.38 0.93
CA SER A 88 16.34 5.76 2.13
C SER A 88 16.29 4.66 3.21
N GLY A 89 15.15 4.00 3.38
CA GLY A 89 14.97 2.91 4.34
C GLY A 89 15.54 1.57 3.88
N ARG A 90 16.02 1.44 2.64
CA ARG A 90 16.61 0.22 2.07
C ARG A 90 15.71 -1.00 2.27
N TYR A 91 14.42 -0.83 1.99
CA TYR A 91 13.44 -1.90 2.16
C TYR A 91 13.67 -3.05 1.19
N ARG A 92 13.43 -4.28 1.65
CA ARG A 92 13.50 -5.49 0.83
C ARG A 92 12.34 -5.60 -0.15
N ALA A 93 11.16 -5.25 0.32
CA ALA A 93 9.94 -5.25 -0.48
C ALA A 93 9.05 -4.07 -0.10
N ALA A 94 8.20 -3.66 -1.03
CA ALA A 94 7.16 -2.68 -0.80
C ALA A 94 5.83 -3.21 -1.32
N VAL A 95 4.83 -3.26 -0.44
CA VAL A 95 3.51 -3.83 -0.69
C VAL A 95 2.49 -2.71 -0.86
N PHE A 96 1.78 -2.76 -1.97
CA PHE A 96 0.66 -1.91 -2.35
C PHE A 96 -0.59 -2.77 -2.58
N SER A 97 -1.74 -2.16 -2.81
CA SER A 97 -2.93 -2.83 -3.31
C SER A 97 -3.13 -2.56 -4.81
N THR A 98 -3.75 -3.47 -5.55
CA THR A 98 -4.15 -3.25 -6.95
C THR A 98 -5.55 -2.59 -7.03
N SER A 99 -5.82 -1.65 -6.14
CA SER A 99 -6.96 -0.74 -6.20
C SER A 99 -6.80 0.27 -7.34
N ALA A 100 -7.80 1.13 -7.59
CA ALA A 100 -7.67 2.21 -8.56
C ALA A 100 -6.46 3.13 -8.23
N GLN A 101 -6.28 3.49 -6.95
CA GLN A 101 -5.15 4.29 -6.51
C GLN A 101 -3.82 3.55 -6.62
N GLY A 102 -3.78 2.29 -6.21
CA GLY A 102 -2.55 1.51 -6.24
C GLY A 102 -2.09 1.15 -7.65
N ARG A 103 -3.02 0.99 -8.60
CA ARG A 103 -2.68 0.82 -10.04
C ARG A 103 -1.99 2.04 -10.63
N ASP A 104 -2.27 3.22 -10.12
CA ASP A 104 -1.56 4.45 -10.51
C ASP A 104 -0.25 4.59 -9.74
N LEU A 105 -0.27 4.39 -8.42
CA LEU A 105 0.87 4.70 -7.54
C LEU A 105 2.02 3.68 -7.66
N ALA A 106 1.73 2.39 -7.55
CA ALA A 106 2.78 1.36 -7.45
C ALA A 106 3.70 1.32 -8.67
N PRO A 107 3.22 1.41 -9.93
CA PRO A 107 4.10 1.49 -11.10
C PRO A 107 4.94 2.76 -11.15
N ARG A 108 4.40 3.91 -10.70
CA ARG A 108 5.16 5.16 -10.63
C ARG A 108 6.32 5.06 -9.64
N VAL A 109 6.06 4.46 -8.47
CA VAL A 109 7.09 4.21 -7.45
C VAL A 109 8.15 3.26 -7.99
N ALA A 110 7.74 2.15 -8.62
CA ALA A 110 8.66 1.19 -9.20
C ALA A 110 9.57 1.83 -10.27
N ALA A 111 8.99 2.59 -11.19
CA ALA A 111 9.73 3.30 -12.23
C ALA A 111 10.75 4.30 -11.64
N ARG A 112 10.33 5.07 -10.60
CA ARG A 112 11.21 6.03 -9.93
C ARG A 112 12.38 5.38 -9.20
N LEU A 113 12.20 4.13 -8.74
CA LEU A 113 13.23 3.34 -8.06
C LEU A 113 14.07 2.49 -9.04
N GLY A 114 13.67 2.34 -10.29
CA GLY A 114 14.25 1.35 -11.21
C GLY A 114 14.03 -0.09 -10.72
N ALA A 115 12.95 -0.35 -10.01
CA ALA A 115 12.68 -1.61 -9.34
C ALA A 115 11.69 -2.49 -10.12
N SER A 116 11.82 -3.81 -9.97
CA SER A 116 10.84 -4.75 -10.52
C SER A 116 9.51 -4.66 -9.79
N ILE A 117 8.41 -4.73 -10.54
CA ILE A 117 7.05 -4.73 -10.00
C ILE A 117 6.27 -5.93 -10.53
N VAL A 118 5.48 -6.55 -9.64
CA VAL A 118 4.39 -7.47 -10.02
C VAL A 118 3.09 -6.92 -9.46
N THR A 119 2.12 -6.72 -10.35
CA THR A 119 0.78 -6.25 -10.00
C THR A 119 -0.20 -7.41 -9.96
N ASP A 120 -1.38 -7.18 -9.37
CA ASP A 120 -2.47 -8.14 -9.33
C ASP A 120 -2.06 -9.50 -8.70
N VAL A 121 -1.24 -9.42 -7.66
CA VAL A 121 -0.69 -10.57 -6.96
C VAL A 121 -1.79 -11.31 -6.19
N LEU A 122 -1.89 -12.62 -6.39
CA LEU A 122 -2.88 -13.50 -5.74
C LEU A 122 -2.35 -14.16 -4.46
N SER A 123 -1.07 -14.50 -4.44
CA SER A 123 -0.40 -15.06 -3.25
C SER A 123 1.06 -14.68 -3.26
N LEU A 124 1.68 -14.74 -2.08
CA LEU A 124 3.09 -14.45 -1.88
C LEU A 124 3.70 -15.50 -0.96
N GLU A 125 4.91 -15.91 -1.31
CA GLU A 125 5.71 -16.88 -0.57
C GLU A 125 7.17 -16.42 -0.58
N VAL A 126 8.00 -17.03 0.26
CA VAL A 126 9.43 -16.77 0.29
C VAL A 126 10.16 -18.10 0.10
N GLU A 127 10.96 -18.18 -0.95
CA GLU A 127 11.81 -19.33 -1.25
C GLU A 127 13.27 -18.89 -1.25
N GLY A 128 14.00 -19.30 -0.23
CA GLY A 128 15.38 -18.85 -0.03
C GLY A 128 15.45 -17.32 0.07
N ASN A 129 16.04 -16.68 -0.93
CA ASN A 129 16.15 -15.21 -1.01
C ASN A 129 15.16 -14.55 -1.99
N ALA A 130 14.33 -15.32 -2.67
CA ALA A 130 13.35 -14.82 -3.63
C ALA A 130 11.98 -14.66 -2.97
N ILE A 131 11.25 -13.63 -3.43
CA ILE A 131 9.81 -13.52 -3.16
C ILE A 131 9.10 -14.15 -4.35
N VAL A 132 8.34 -15.20 -4.11
CA VAL A 132 7.60 -15.94 -5.14
C VAL A 132 6.13 -15.52 -5.07
N VAL A 133 5.58 -15.11 -6.20
CA VAL A 133 4.21 -14.63 -6.29
C VAL A 133 3.45 -15.34 -7.40
N ARG A 134 2.12 -15.43 -7.24
CA ARG A 134 1.21 -15.89 -8.29
C ARG A 134 0.49 -14.71 -8.89
N HIS A 135 0.54 -14.62 -10.21
CA HIS A 135 -0.04 -13.53 -10.99
C HIS A 135 -0.91 -14.06 -12.15
N PRO A 136 -2.17 -13.61 -12.30
CA PRO A 136 -3.02 -14.05 -13.39
C PRO A 136 -2.66 -13.34 -14.69
N MET A 137 -2.61 -14.11 -15.76
CA MET A 137 -2.37 -13.65 -17.13
C MET A 137 -3.55 -14.01 -18.04
N ASN A 138 -3.64 -13.35 -19.18
CA ASN A 138 -4.65 -13.63 -20.20
C ASN A 138 -6.09 -13.67 -19.63
N ILE A 139 -6.48 -12.61 -18.92
CA ILE A 139 -7.81 -12.51 -18.27
C ILE A 139 -8.05 -13.65 -17.26
N GLY A 140 -7.00 -14.09 -16.57
CA GLY A 140 -7.07 -15.15 -15.56
C GLY A 140 -7.06 -16.59 -16.09
N LYS A 141 -6.89 -16.79 -17.39
CA LYS A 141 -6.82 -18.15 -17.99
C LYS A 141 -5.53 -18.88 -17.61
N VAL A 142 -4.48 -18.15 -17.25
CA VAL A 142 -3.19 -18.71 -16.85
C VAL A 142 -2.78 -18.04 -15.55
N ILE A 143 -2.20 -18.81 -14.64
CA ILE A 143 -1.56 -18.29 -13.42
C ILE A 143 -0.06 -18.48 -13.58
N ALA A 144 0.66 -17.38 -13.68
CA ALA A 144 2.13 -17.40 -13.68
C ALA A 144 2.66 -17.42 -12.25
N THR A 145 3.69 -18.24 -12.02
CA THR A 145 4.51 -18.18 -10.78
C THR A 145 5.78 -17.38 -11.11
N ILE A 146 6.02 -16.29 -10.40
CA ILE A 146 7.10 -15.35 -10.67
C ILE A 146 7.98 -15.26 -9.42
N ALA A 147 9.28 -15.54 -9.58
CA ALA A 147 10.27 -15.33 -8.54
C ALA A 147 10.94 -13.95 -8.73
N ILE A 148 10.89 -13.11 -7.70
CA ILE A 148 11.51 -11.79 -7.70
C ILE A 148 12.76 -11.85 -6.83
N THR A 149 13.91 -11.62 -7.45
CA THR A 149 15.22 -11.62 -6.78
C THR A 149 15.78 -10.21 -6.57
N GLY A 150 15.24 -9.22 -7.28
CA GLY A 150 15.63 -7.81 -7.15
C GLY A 150 15.16 -7.18 -5.84
N THR A 151 15.87 -6.14 -5.39
CA THR A 151 15.56 -5.39 -4.16
C THR A 151 15.57 -3.90 -4.46
N PRO A 152 14.52 -3.14 -4.06
CA PRO A 152 13.26 -3.61 -3.49
C PRO A 152 12.37 -4.33 -4.51
N ALA A 153 11.64 -5.35 -4.08
CA ALA A 153 10.55 -5.93 -4.85
C ALA A 153 9.27 -5.10 -4.64
N ILE A 154 8.67 -4.59 -5.70
CA ILE A 154 7.41 -3.86 -5.61
C ILE A 154 6.26 -4.83 -5.93
N LEU A 155 5.32 -4.95 -5.00
CA LEU A 155 4.20 -5.89 -5.06
C LEU A 155 2.89 -5.13 -4.93
N ALA A 156 1.96 -5.32 -5.87
CA ALA A 156 0.60 -4.81 -5.72
C ALA A 156 -0.38 -5.97 -5.61
N MET A 157 -0.93 -6.16 -4.39
CA MET A 157 -1.83 -7.26 -4.07
C MET A 157 -3.21 -7.04 -4.67
N ARG A 158 -3.83 -8.07 -5.22
CA ARG A 158 -5.23 -8.01 -5.62
C ARG A 158 -6.09 -7.81 -4.36
N PRO A 159 -7.06 -6.86 -4.36
CA PRO A 159 -8.01 -6.72 -3.27
C PRO A 159 -8.76 -8.03 -2.96
N ASN A 160 -9.03 -8.26 -1.69
CA ASN A 160 -9.78 -9.41 -1.17
C ASN A 160 -9.11 -10.80 -1.31
N VAL A 161 -7.85 -10.90 -1.76
CA VAL A 161 -7.11 -12.18 -1.77
C VAL A 161 -6.46 -12.50 -0.44
N ILE A 162 -6.08 -11.47 0.32
CA ILE A 162 -5.58 -11.59 1.69
C ILE A 162 -6.51 -10.79 2.59
N ALA A 163 -7.29 -11.46 3.41
CA ALA A 163 -8.14 -10.78 4.37
C ALA A 163 -7.28 -10.06 5.43
N PRO A 164 -7.67 -8.84 5.86
CA PRO A 164 -6.99 -8.18 6.97
C PRO A 164 -7.00 -9.09 8.21
N ALA A 165 -5.83 -9.46 8.69
CA ALA A 165 -5.66 -10.32 9.85
C ALA A 165 -5.02 -9.54 11.01
N GLN A 166 -5.62 -9.64 12.19
CA GLN A 166 -5.05 -9.00 13.37
C GLN A 166 -3.73 -9.67 13.76
N ASN A 167 -2.70 -8.85 13.90
CA ASN A 167 -1.41 -9.21 14.43
C ASN A 167 -0.91 -8.00 15.23
N LEU A 168 -1.22 -8.01 16.52
CA LEU A 168 -1.05 -6.84 17.39
C LEU A 168 0.43 -6.40 17.47
N LYS A 169 0.73 -5.29 16.84
CA LYS A 169 2.00 -4.59 16.93
C LYS A 169 1.80 -3.21 17.52
N ALA A 170 2.88 -2.62 18.00
CA ALA A 170 2.82 -1.33 18.69
C ALA A 170 2.35 -0.18 17.79
N GLY A 171 2.58 -0.27 16.46
CA GLY A 171 2.27 0.80 15.53
C GLY A 171 2.97 2.11 15.93
N ARG A 172 4.26 2.04 16.26
CA ARG A 172 5.04 3.23 16.69
C ARG A 172 4.90 4.31 15.64
N VAL A 173 4.49 5.49 16.08
CA VAL A 173 4.29 6.63 15.17
C VAL A 173 5.64 7.26 14.83
N GLU A 174 5.86 7.45 13.54
CA GLU A 174 6.94 8.26 12.98
C GLU A 174 6.32 9.35 12.10
N ASN A 175 6.42 10.61 12.52
CA ASN A 175 5.96 11.72 11.70
C ASN A 175 6.98 12.03 10.61
N SER A 176 6.50 12.21 9.38
CA SER A 176 7.32 12.52 8.22
C SER A 176 6.70 13.64 7.40
N GLN A 177 7.53 14.33 6.64
CA GLN A 177 7.08 15.34 5.69
C GLN A 177 6.96 14.75 4.29
N PRO A 178 6.08 15.27 3.43
CA PRO A 178 6.08 14.89 2.03
C PRO A 178 7.42 15.29 1.38
N ALA A 179 7.95 14.43 0.52
CA ALA A 179 9.23 14.68 -0.18
C ALA A 179 9.19 15.86 -1.15
N ILE A 180 7.99 16.25 -1.58
CA ILE A 180 7.73 17.48 -2.35
C ILE A 180 6.52 18.18 -1.76
N ASP A 181 6.44 19.50 -1.92
CA ASP A 181 5.25 20.25 -1.50
C ASP A 181 4.02 19.80 -2.32
N PRO A 182 2.97 19.26 -1.66
CA PRO A 182 1.76 18.82 -2.37
C PRO A 182 1.03 19.96 -3.11
N ASN A 183 1.26 21.23 -2.70
CA ASN A 183 0.68 22.38 -3.37
C ASN A 183 1.40 22.78 -4.67
N SER A 184 2.65 22.33 -4.85
CA SER A 184 3.45 22.60 -6.05
C SER A 184 3.27 21.59 -7.17
N THR A 185 2.43 20.58 -6.97
CA THR A 185 2.19 19.51 -7.94
C THR A 185 1.32 19.99 -9.12
N ARG A 186 1.49 19.31 -10.27
CA ARG A 186 0.77 19.67 -11.51
C ARG A 186 -0.70 19.26 -11.47
N VAL A 187 -0.98 18.14 -10.75
CA VAL A 187 -2.33 17.60 -10.63
C VAL A 187 -2.94 18.09 -9.32
N ARG A 188 -4.12 18.69 -9.39
CA ARG A 188 -4.91 19.15 -8.25
C ARG A 188 -6.34 18.64 -8.36
N VAL A 189 -6.87 18.11 -7.28
CA VAL A 189 -8.30 17.81 -7.18
C VAL A 189 -9.03 19.12 -6.89
N ILE A 190 -9.82 19.58 -7.85
CA ILE A 190 -10.61 20.83 -7.72
C ILE A 190 -11.99 20.58 -7.14
N GLU A 191 -12.55 19.39 -7.35
CA GLU A 191 -13.87 19.02 -6.87
C GLU A 191 -13.95 17.48 -6.73
N THR A 192 -14.65 17.01 -5.71
CA THR A 192 -15.04 15.60 -5.57
C THR A 192 -16.56 15.53 -5.56
N LYS A 193 -17.14 14.93 -6.61
CA LYS A 193 -18.58 14.67 -6.68
C LYS A 193 -18.88 13.32 -6.06
N GLN A 194 -19.62 13.33 -4.97
CA GLN A 194 -20.18 12.09 -4.43
C GLN A 194 -21.38 11.69 -5.29
N GLY A 195 -21.40 10.43 -5.75
CA GLY A 195 -22.59 9.89 -6.42
C GLY A 195 -23.79 9.95 -5.46
N SER A 196 -24.96 10.28 -6.01
CA SER A 196 -26.20 10.38 -5.25
C SER A 196 -26.57 9.04 -4.61
N GLY A 197 -26.54 9.01 -3.29
CA GLY A 197 -27.00 7.90 -2.45
C GLY A 197 -25.90 6.99 -1.97
N GLY A 198 -25.72 6.92 -0.64
CA GLY A 198 -24.75 6.14 0.16
C GLY A 198 -24.57 4.67 -0.22
N LYS A 199 -24.28 4.41 -1.49
CA LYS A 199 -23.98 3.07 -1.98
C LYS A 199 -22.57 2.69 -1.53
N LEU A 200 -22.46 1.53 -0.91
CA LEU A 200 -21.18 0.92 -0.62
C LEU A 200 -20.36 0.80 -1.92
N ASP A 201 -19.07 1.09 -1.83
CA ASP A 201 -18.13 0.80 -2.91
C ASP A 201 -18.12 -0.71 -3.17
N LEU A 202 -18.34 -1.13 -4.43
CA LEU A 202 -18.35 -2.54 -4.79
C LEU A 202 -17.08 -3.29 -4.35
N ALA A 203 -15.94 -2.60 -4.33
CA ALA A 203 -14.68 -3.17 -3.89
C ALA A 203 -14.62 -3.41 -2.36
N GLU A 204 -15.49 -2.77 -1.59
CA GLU A 204 -15.56 -2.87 -0.12
C GLU A 204 -16.82 -3.60 0.37
N ALA A 205 -17.72 -3.95 -0.55
CA ALA A 205 -18.93 -4.68 -0.23
C ALA A 205 -18.61 -6.10 0.24
N PRO A 206 -19.18 -6.55 1.37
CA PRO A 206 -18.96 -7.90 1.88
C PRO A 206 -19.60 -8.97 0.98
N VAL A 207 -20.65 -8.62 0.26
CA VAL A 207 -21.36 -9.48 -0.67
C VAL A 207 -21.79 -8.66 -1.88
N VAL A 208 -21.54 -9.18 -3.08
CA VAL A 208 -22.01 -8.58 -4.34
C VAL A 208 -22.93 -9.59 -5.01
N VAL A 209 -24.15 -9.15 -5.33
CA VAL A 209 -25.10 -9.93 -6.12
C VAL A 209 -25.21 -9.27 -7.49
N ALA A 210 -24.86 -10.02 -8.54
CA ALA A 210 -24.98 -9.59 -9.92
C ALA A 210 -26.06 -10.44 -10.62
N GLY A 211 -26.94 -9.80 -11.38
CA GLY A 211 -27.98 -10.41 -12.20
C GLY A 211 -28.00 -9.79 -13.60
#